data_60eaaff8bb76d637c730d101f210c6c3
#
_entry.id   60eaaff8bb76d637c730d101f210c6c3
#
_cell.length_a   1.000
_cell.length_b   1.000
_cell.length_c   1.000
_cell.angle_alpha   90.00
_cell.angle_beta   90.00
_cell.angle_gamma   90.00
#
_symmetry.space_group_name_H-M   'P 1'
#
loop_
_entity.id
_entity.type
_entity.pdbx_description
1 polymer ?
#
loop_
_entity_poly.entity_id
_entity_poly.type
_entity_poly.pdbx_seq_one_letter_code
_entity_poly.pdbx_strand_id
1 'polypeptide(L)'
;MSNTDDLPRLEYGAKMVLPERDNYSYSPPWGVTKSDVSGTLSRLGRSAFGGPAQVSCTIQLYSPAMLQWWDDFYNLEIAEGSKRFVMQLFVNGLIQEHVVQIVSNPSSSVVGWKGSVDLQLQAVPVIDRCAMASRLLITKCQGDHAACYLKEIIDTGSLLNNAWTPE
;
A
#
# COMPACT_ATOMS: atom_id res chain seq x y z
N MET A 1 11.38 -12.90 5.06
CA MET A 1 11.29 -11.43 5.07
C MET A 1 12.34 -10.95 4.09
N SER A 2 11.94 -10.49 2.91
CA SER A 2 12.86 -9.92 1.94
C SER A 2 13.37 -8.60 2.51
N ASN A 3 14.70 -8.48 2.62
CA ASN A 3 15.35 -7.26 3.09
C ASN A 3 15.00 -6.15 2.09
N THR A 4 14.30 -5.12 2.55
CA THR A 4 13.91 -3.95 1.74
C THR A 4 15.11 -3.15 1.27
N ASP A 5 16.28 -3.35 1.94
CA ASP A 5 17.51 -2.60 1.68
C ASP A 5 18.19 -2.98 0.35
N ASP A 6 17.91 -4.18 -0.17
CA ASP A 6 18.49 -4.67 -1.45
C ASP A 6 17.63 -4.33 -2.68
N LEU A 7 16.47 -3.69 -2.50
CA LEU A 7 15.58 -3.38 -3.61
C LEU A 7 15.90 -2.01 -4.22
N PRO A 8 15.80 -1.87 -5.56
CA PRO A 8 15.90 -0.58 -6.22
C PRO A 8 14.91 0.42 -5.61
N ARG A 9 15.32 1.66 -5.47
CA ARG A 9 14.49 2.75 -4.92
C ARG A 9 14.18 3.74 -6.00
N LEU A 10 12.93 4.18 -6.09
CA LEU A 10 12.53 5.20 -7.08
C LEU A 10 12.99 6.58 -6.59
N GLU A 11 14.28 6.88 -6.82
CA GLU A 11 14.94 8.09 -6.34
C GLU A 11 15.63 8.83 -7.51
N TYR A 12 15.47 10.14 -7.54
CA TYR A 12 16.19 11.03 -8.45
C TYR A 12 16.96 12.08 -7.65
N GLY A 13 18.30 12.06 -7.75
CA GLY A 13 19.16 12.98 -7.01
C GLY A 13 19.00 12.88 -5.49
N ALA A 14 19.01 11.68 -4.93
CA ALA A 14 18.83 11.35 -3.52
C ALA A 14 17.47 11.78 -2.93
N LYS A 15 16.47 12.00 -3.76
CA LYS A 15 15.08 12.26 -3.33
C LYS A 15 14.14 11.25 -3.93
N MET A 16 13.25 10.70 -3.09
CA MET A 16 12.19 9.82 -3.57
C MET A 16 11.24 10.57 -4.50
N VAL A 17 10.93 9.96 -5.63
CA VAL A 17 9.93 10.48 -6.56
C VAL A 17 8.55 10.15 -6.02
N LEU A 18 7.74 11.19 -5.82
CA LEU A 18 6.37 11.06 -5.31
C LEU A 18 5.37 10.98 -6.47
N PRO A 19 4.31 10.19 -6.32
CA PRO A 19 3.20 10.21 -7.26
C PRO A 19 2.43 11.54 -7.17
N GLU A 20 1.86 11.94 -8.29
CA GLU A 20 0.94 13.08 -8.36
C GLU A 20 -0.36 12.75 -7.61
N ARG A 21 -0.94 13.75 -6.95
CA ARG A 21 -2.16 13.54 -6.15
C ARG A 21 -3.43 13.46 -6.99
N ASP A 22 -3.48 14.17 -8.09
CA ASP A 22 -4.72 14.33 -8.88
C ASP A 22 -5.16 13.04 -9.57
N ASN A 23 -4.21 12.18 -9.97
CA ASN A 23 -4.48 10.90 -10.63
C ASN A 23 -4.10 9.70 -9.74
N TYR A 24 -4.16 9.87 -8.42
CA TYR A 24 -3.81 8.82 -7.48
C TYR A 24 -5.04 8.04 -7.01
N SER A 25 -4.98 6.73 -7.17
CA SER A 25 -6.00 5.80 -6.67
C SER A 25 -5.35 4.66 -5.90
N TYR A 26 -5.85 4.40 -4.72
CA TYR A 26 -5.43 3.29 -3.87
C TYR A 26 -6.62 2.39 -3.56
N SER A 27 -6.54 1.14 -3.98
CA SER A 27 -7.54 0.11 -3.69
C SER A 27 -6.93 -0.91 -2.72
N PRO A 28 -7.44 -0.97 -1.48
CA PRO A 28 -6.98 -1.94 -0.51
C PRO A 28 -7.26 -3.37 -1.00
N PRO A 29 -6.50 -4.37 -0.51
CA PRO A 29 -6.70 -5.75 -0.91
C PRO A 29 -8.11 -6.23 -0.53
N TRP A 30 -8.82 -6.78 -1.50
CA TRP A 30 -10.11 -7.41 -1.29
C TRP A 30 -9.92 -8.90 -1.06
N GLY A 31 -9.87 -9.30 0.21
CA GLY A 31 -9.66 -10.69 0.61
C GLY A 31 -10.95 -11.44 0.96
N VAL A 32 -12.08 -11.10 0.34
CA VAL A 32 -13.38 -11.71 0.65
C VAL A 32 -13.90 -12.47 -0.55
N THR A 33 -14.25 -13.73 -0.34
CA THR A 33 -14.98 -14.55 -1.33
C THR A 33 -16.46 -14.47 -1.06
N LYS A 34 -17.22 -14.16 -2.10
CA LYS A 34 -18.67 -14.14 -2.08
C LYS A 34 -19.19 -15.46 -2.64
N SER A 35 -20.03 -16.14 -1.88
CA SER A 35 -20.84 -17.28 -2.39
C SER A 35 -22.30 -16.89 -2.39
N ASP A 36 -22.93 -16.95 -3.56
CA ASP A 36 -24.35 -16.66 -3.73
C ASP A 36 -25.15 -17.91 -3.36
N VAL A 37 -25.99 -17.79 -2.35
CA VAL A 37 -26.96 -18.80 -1.96
C VAL A 37 -28.33 -18.32 -2.42
N SER A 38 -28.99 -19.11 -3.26
CA SER A 38 -30.30 -18.79 -3.85
C SER A 38 -31.32 -18.43 -2.75
N GLY A 39 -31.88 -17.24 -2.80
CA GLY A 39 -32.96 -16.77 -1.93
C GLY A 39 -32.56 -16.11 -0.60
N THR A 40 -31.27 -15.93 -0.31
CA THR A 40 -30.78 -15.28 0.92
C THR A 40 -29.65 -14.30 0.63
N LEU A 41 -29.22 -13.54 1.66
CA LEU A 41 -28.03 -12.71 1.57
C LEU A 41 -26.80 -13.58 1.26
N SER A 42 -25.97 -13.11 0.33
CA SER A 42 -24.72 -13.78 -0.03
C SER A 42 -23.83 -14.02 1.19
N ARG A 43 -23.27 -15.21 1.31
CA ARG A 43 -22.25 -15.49 2.31
C ARG A 43 -20.93 -14.84 1.90
N LEU A 44 -20.39 -14.00 2.77
CA LEU A 44 -19.08 -13.41 2.62
C LEU A 44 -18.10 -14.14 3.54
N GLY A 45 -17.11 -14.80 2.97
CA GLY A 45 -16.04 -15.46 3.70
C GLY A 45 -14.69 -14.79 3.41
N ARG A 46 -13.85 -14.64 4.42
CA ARG A 46 -12.49 -14.14 4.21
C ARG A 46 -11.62 -15.24 3.61
N SER A 47 -11.14 -15.04 2.38
CA SER A 47 -10.34 -16.03 1.64
C SER A 47 -8.84 -15.79 1.71
N ALA A 48 -8.41 -14.54 1.97
CA ALA A 48 -7.00 -14.18 2.02
C ALA A 48 -6.72 -13.11 3.09
N PHE A 49 -5.51 -13.18 3.64
CA PHE A 49 -4.98 -12.20 4.57
C PHE A 49 -3.81 -11.46 3.89
N GLY A 50 -3.90 -10.13 3.77
CA GLY A 50 -2.77 -9.33 3.32
C GLY A 50 -2.42 -9.51 1.85
N GLY A 51 -3.42 -9.64 0.98
CA GLY A 51 -3.20 -9.57 -0.46
C GLY A 51 -2.59 -8.24 -0.89
N PRO A 52 -2.02 -8.12 -2.11
CA PRO A 52 -1.47 -6.87 -2.60
C PRO A 52 -2.57 -5.83 -2.80
N ALA A 53 -2.27 -4.58 -2.45
CA ALA A 53 -3.10 -3.45 -2.80
C ALA A 53 -2.86 -3.05 -4.27
N GLN A 54 -3.89 -2.56 -4.94
CA GLN A 54 -3.76 -1.99 -6.28
C GLN A 54 -3.62 -0.49 -6.17
N VAL A 55 -2.64 0.07 -6.89
CA VAL A 55 -2.37 1.51 -6.92
C VAL A 55 -2.27 1.95 -8.37
N SER A 56 -3.05 2.95 -8.73
CA SER A 56 -2.87 3.68 -9.99
C SER A 56 -2.36 5.06 -9.67
N CYS A 57 -1.27 5.47 -10.29
CA CYS A 57 -0.67 6.77 -10.05
C CYS A 57 0.08 7.28 -11.26
N THR A 58 0.25 8.59 -11.34
CA THR A 58 1.07 9.27 -12.33
C THR A 58 2.29 9.87 -11.65
N ILE A 59 3.46 9.70 -12.23
CA ILE A 59 4.68 10.42 -11.83
C ILE A 59 5.00 11.50 -12.85
N GLN A 60 5.43 12.67 -12.37
CA GLN A 60 5.80 13.79 -13.21
C GLN A 60 7.33 13.87 -13.37
N LEU A 61 7.77 14.01 -14.60
CA LEU A 61 9.18 14.12 -14.99
C LEU A 61 9.42 15.55 -15.51
N TYR A 62 10.10 16.35 -14.71
CA TYR A 62 10.18 17.80 -14.92
C TYR A 62 11.34 18.26 -15.82
N SER A 63 12.22 17.35 -16.23
CA SER A 63 13.38 17.70 -17.05
C SER A 63 13.77 16.57 -18.01
N PRO A 64 14.48 16.87 -19.12
CA PRO A 64 14.99 15.83 -20.02
C PRO A 64 15.91 14.83 -19.33
N ALA A 65 16.70 15.27 -18.37
CA ALA A 65 17.56 14.40 -17.58
C ALA A 65 16.74 13.42 -16.72
N MET A 66 15.59 13.86 -16.20
CA MET A 66 14.69 13.00 -15.43
C MET A 66 13.95 12.00 -16.33
N LEU A 67 13.66 12.36 -17.59
CA LEU A 67 13.12 11.44 -18.59
C LEU A 67 14.12 10.33 -18.91
N GLN A 68 15.38 10.67 -19.19
CA GLN A 68 16.44 9.68 -19.42
C GLN A 68 16.67 8.78 -18.21
N TRP A 69 16.71 9.38 -17.01
CA TRP A 69 16.81 8.61 -15.76
C TRP A 69 15.65 7.61 -15.60
N TRP A 70 14.42 8.00 -15.94
CA TRP A 70 13.29 7.07 -15.88
C TRP A 70 13.46 5.90 -16.84
N ASP A 71 13.90 6.15 -18.07
CA ASP A 71 14.15 5.09 -19.05
C ASP A 71 15.26 4.14 -18.58
N ASP A 72 16.34 4.66 -18.02
CA ASP A 72 17.42 3.87 -17.45
C ASP A 72 16.94 3.05 -16.25
N PHE A 73 16.18 3.67 -15.33
CA PHE A 73 15.60 2.99 -14.18
C PHE A 73 14.67 1.86 -14.60
N TYR A 74 13.77 2.14 -15.56
CA TYR A 74 12.79 1.17 -16.04
C TYR A 74 13.46 -0.03 -16.72
N ASN A 75 14.44 0.20 -17.58
CA ASN A 75 15.08 -0.86 -18.35
C ASN A 75 16.15 -1.63 -17.54
N LEU A 76 16.97 -0.94 -16.75
CA LEU A 76 18.11 -1.54 -16.07
C LEU A 76 17.79 -1.95 -14.63
N GLU A 77 17.25 -1.06 -13.82
CA GLU A 77 17.04 -1.31 -12.40
C GLU A 77 15.89 -2.29 -12.15
N ILE A 78 14.74 -2.02 -12.76
CA ILE A 78 13.54 -2.84 -12.56
C ILE A 78 13.28 -3.83 -13.69
N ALA A 79 14.20 -3.94 -14.67
CA ALA A 79 14.14 -4.90 -15.78
C ALA A 79 12.76 -4.94 -16.43
N GLU A 80 12.35 -3.82 -17.00
CA GLU A 80 11.06 -3.61 -17.68
C GLU A 80 9.84 -3.92 -16.78
N GLY A 81 9.95 -3.62 -15.49
CA GLY A 81 8.87 -3.83 -14.51
C GLY A 81 8.77 -5.22 -13.91
N SER A 82 9.68 -6.13 -14.28
CA SER A 82 9.69 -7.51 -13.76
C SER A 82 10.14 -7.59 -12.30
N LYS A 83 11.00 -6.68 -11.85
CA LYS A 83 11.50 -6.62 -10.49
C LYS A 83 10.65 -5.72 -9.62
N ARG A 84 10.66 -6.02 -8.32
CA ARG A 84 10.07 -5.16 -7.30
C ARG A 84 11.00 -4.00 -6.99
N PHE A 85 10.44 -2.88 -6.58
CA PHE A 85 11.19 -1.70 -6.16
C PHE A 85 10.47 -0.99 -5.00
N VAL A 86 11.16 -0.04 -4.37
CA VAL A 86 10.62 0.76 -3.27
C VAL A 86 10.18 2.12 -3.79
N MET A 87 8.95 2.51 -3.47
CA MET A 87 8.36 3.78 -3.82
C MET A 87 7.57 4.34 -2.64
N GLN A 88 7.53 5.65 -2.49
CA GLN A 88 6.66 6.33 -1.53
C GLN A 88 5.24 6.46 -2.07
N LEU A 89 4.26 5.98 -1.30
CA LEU A 89 2.85 6.03 -1.65
C LEU A 89 2.03 6.75 -0.58
N PHE A 90 0.91 7.33 -1.01
CA PHE A 90 -0.06 7.95 -0.13
C PHE A 90 -1.07 6.89 0.34
N VAL A 91 -0.91 6.41 1.56
CA VAL A 91 -1.80 5.39 2.12
C VAL A 91 -2.35 5.88 3.46
N ASN A 92 -3.67 5.88 3.60
CA ASN A 92 -4.36 6.30 4.84
C ASN A 92 -3.98 7.72 5.33
N GLY A 93 -3.73 8.64 4.40
CA GLY A 93 -3.35 10.02 4.73
C GLY A 93 -1.88 10.22 5.11
N LEU A 94 -1.06 9.19 5.01
CA LEU A 94 0.37 9.21 5.29
C LEU A 94 1.17 8.86 4.05
N ILE A 95 2.36 9.46 3.93
CA ILE A 95 3.36 9.07 2.93
C ILE A 95 4.23 7.98 3.57
N GLN A 96 4.26 6.80 2.97
CA GLN A 96 5.02 5.66 3.46
C GLN A 96 5.74 4.95 2.33
N GLU A 97 6.88 4.34 2.64
CA GLU A 97 7.59 3.48 1.70
C GLU A 97 6.89 2.13 1.57
N HIS A 98 6.66 1.75 0.32
CA HIS A 98 6.06 0.46 -0.01
C HIS A 98 6.92 -0.27 -1.03
N VAL A 99 6.99 -1.58 -0.88
CA VAL A 99 7.51 -2.45 -1.94
C VAL A 99 6.40 -2.61 -2.97
N VAL A 100 6.71 -2.23 -4.20
CA VAL A 100 5.76 -2.23 -5.31
C VAL A 100 6.29 -3.03 -6.49
N GLN A 101 5.39 -3.44 -7.36
CA GLN A 101 5.67 -4.06 -8.64
C GLN A 101 4.73 -3.52 -9.70
N ILE A 102 5.23 -3.26 -10.89
CA ILE A 102 4.42 -2.84 -12.03
C ILE A 102 3.60 -4.04 -12.54
N VAL A 103 2.32 -3.83 -12.81
CA VAL A 103 1.41 -4.88 -13.28
C VAL A 103 0.90 -4.68 -14.70
N SER A 104 1.10 -3.50 -15.25
CA SER A 104 0.77 -3.21 -16.65
C SER A 104 1.87 -2.37 -17.28
N ASN A 105 1.96 -2.39 -18.60
CA ASN A 105 2.93 -1.56 -19.31
C ASN A 105 2.70 -0.08 -18.99
N PRO A 106 3.73 0.65 -18.49
CA PRO A 106 3.62 2.07 -18.23
C PRO A 106 3.28 2.85 -19.50
N SER A 107 2.39 3.83 -19.39
CA SER A 107 2.16 4.76 -20.49
C SER A 107 2.87 6.08 -20.19
N SER A 108 3.69 6.53 -21.12
CA SER A 108 4.40 7.80 -21.02
C SER A 108 3.87 8.81 -22.01
N SER A 109 3.69 10.04 -21.56
CA SER A 109 3.39 11.18 -22.43
C SER A 109 4.42 12.30 -22.20
N VAL A 110 4.88 12.90 -23.28
CA VAL A 110 5.87 13.97 -23.23
C VAL A 110 5.32 15.20 -23.92
N VAL A 111 5.30 16.33 -23.21
CA VAL A 111 4.88 17.62 -23.75
C VAL A 111 5.99 18.64 -23.51
N GLY A 112 6.72 18.99 -24.58
CA GLY A 112 7.90 19.86 -24.49
C GLY A 112 9.03 19.21 -23.68
N TRP A 113 9.39 19.84 -22.56
CA TRP A 113 10.48 19.40 -21.68
C TRP A 113 10.01 18.55 -20.49
N LYS A 114 8.71 18.37 -20.35
CA LYS A 114 8.09 17.64 -19.25
C LYS A 114 7.47 16.36 -19.75
N GLY A 115 7.52 15.34 -18.95
CA GLY A 115 6.84 14.08 -19.19
C GLY A 115 6.01 13.65 -18.00
N SER A 116 5.04 12.81 -18.25
CA SER A 116 4.30 12.08 -17.22
C SER A 116 4.29 10.60 -17.55
N VAL A 117 4.34 9.78 -16.52
CA VAL A 117 4.27 8.32 -16.65
C VAL A 117 3.15 7.81 -15.77
N ASP A 118 2.20 7.13 -16.38
CA ASP A 118 1.11 6.48 -15.67
C ASP A 118 1.50 5.05 -15.33
N LEU A 119 1.38 4.73 -14.05
CA LEU A 119 1.77 3.45 -13.47
C LEU A 119 0.58 2.74 -12.85
N GLN A 120 0.47 1.45 -13.13
CA GLN A 120 -0.39 0.55 -12.38
C GLN A 120 0.49 -0.41 -11.57
N LEU A 121 0.33 -0.37 -10.27
CA LEU A 121 1.21 -1.01 -9.33
C LEU A 121 0.44 -1.97 -8.43
N GLN A 122 1.10 -3.04 -8.04
CA GLN A 122 0.72 -3.82 -6.87
C GLN A 122 1.67 -3.46 -5.73
N ALA A 123 1.10 -3.04 -4.60
CA ALA A 123 1.85 -2.69 -3.40
C ALA A 123 1.67 -3.75 -2.32
N VAL A 124 2.76 -4.13 -1.66
CA VAL A 124 2.69 -4.96 -0.46
C VAL A 124 2.12 -4.10 0.67
N PRO A 125 0.96 -4.46 1.27
CA PRO A 125 0.38 -3.66 2.32
C PRO A 125 1.24 -3.72 3.58
N VAL A 126 1.56 -2.56 4.13
CA VAL A 126 2.15 -2.46 5.47
C VAL A 126 1.00 -2.54 6.48
N ILE A 127 0.75 -3.74 7.02
CA ILE A 127 -0.31 -3.97 8.00
C ILE A 127 0.31 -3.96 9.39
N ASP A 128 0.28 -2.81 10.03
CA ASP A 128 0.54 -2.71 11.46
C ASP A 128 -0.77 -2.82 12.23
N ARG A 129 -1.06 -4.04 12.68
CA ARG A 129 -2.30 -4.33 13.42
C ARG A 129 -2.36 -3.62 14.76
N CYS A 130 -1.23 -3.44 15.43
CA CYS A 130 -1.17 -2.75 16.71
C CYS A 130 -1.50 -1.26 16.54
N ALA A 131 -0.90 -0.61 15.57
CA ALA A 131 -1.20 0.78 15.26
C ALA A 131 -2.64 0.98 14.77
N MET A 132 -3.20 0.05 14.02
CA MET A 132 -4.60 0.08 13.60
C MET A 132 -5.55 -0.09 14.78
N ALA A 133 -5.30 -1.05 15.67
CA ALA A 133 -6.08 -1.26 16.87
C ALA A 133 -6.03 -0.04 17.78
N SER A 134 -4.85 0.53 18.00
CA SER A 134 -4.68 1.75 18.80
C SER A 134 -5.46 2.93 18.23
N ARG A 135 -5.43 3.15 16.92
CA ARG A 135 -6.23 4.22 16.28
C ARG A 135 -7.72 4.01 16.43
N LEU A 136 -8.21 2.77 16.26
CA LEU A 136 -9.63 2.44 16.47
C LEU A 136 -10.05 2.68 17.92
N LEU A 137 -9.20 2.30 18.89
CA LEU A 137 -9.43 2.55 20.30
C LEU A 137 -9.53 4.03 20.61
N ILE A 138 -8.57 4.84 20.13
CA ILE A 138 -8.57 6.28 20.30
C ILE A 138 -9.86 6.90 19.72
N THR A 139 -10.27 6.48 18.53
CA THR A 139 -11.46 7.01 17.86
C THR A 139 -12.74 6.65 18.60
N LYS A 140 -12.85 5.42 19.13
CA LYS A 140 -14.01 4.99 19.90
C LYS A 140 -14.11 5.66 21.27
N CYS A 141 -12.97 5.99 21.87
CA CYS A 141 -12.87 6.52 23.22
C CYS A 141 -12.88 8.06 23.29
N GLN A 142 -13.17 8.77 22.20
CA GLN A 142 -13.16 10.25 22.14
C GLN A 142 -14.16 10.96 23.07
N GLY A 143 -14.98 10.24 23.83
CA GLY A 143 -15.98 10.82 24.77
C GLY A 143 -15.71 10.58 26.25
N ASP A 144 -15.01 9.48 26.66
CA ASP A 144 -14.80 9.14 28.08
C ASP A 144 -13.47 8.41 28.27
N HIS A 145 -12.43 9.20 28.54
CA HIS A 145 -11.06 8.88 28.15
C HIS A 145 -10.33 7.74 28.87
N ALA A 146 -10.54 7.48 30.13
CA ALA A 146 -9.70 6.52 30.86
C ALA A 146 -10.36 5.14 31.04
N ALA A 147 -11.64 5.10 31.31
CA ALA A 147 -12.35 3.86 31.59
C ALA A 147 -12.55 2.98 30.32
N CYS A 148 -12.77 3.64 29.18
CA CYS A 148 -12.90 2.96 27.88
C CYS A 148 -11.56 2.33 27.43
N TYR A 149 -10.46 3.02 27.63
CA TYR A 149 -9.12 2.50 27.30
C TYR A 149 -8.77 1.25 28.11
N LEU A 150 -9.02 1.28 29.42
CA LEU A 150 -8.73 0.14 30.30
C LEU A 150 -9.61 -1.05 30.01
N LYS A 151 -10.89 -0.86 29.76
CA LYS A 151 -11.83 -1.93 29.47
C LYS A 151 -11.48 -2.66 28.16
N GLU A 152 -11.17 -1.92 27.09
CA GLU A 152 -10.87 -2.55 25.81
C GLU A 152 -9.46 -3.18 25.76
N ILE A 153 -8.49 -2.66 26.51
CA ILE A 153 -7.18 -3.34 26.69
C ILE A 153 -7.37 -4.68 27.40
N ILE A 154 -8.20 -4.72 28.44
CA ILE A 154 -8.50 -5.95 29.18
C ILE A 154 -9.22 -6.95 28.29
N ASP A 155 -10.23 -6.52 27.52
CA ASP A 155 -11.00 -7.38 26.62
C ASP A 155 -10.13 -7.91 25.47
N THR A 156 -9.26 -7.08 24.90
CA THR A 156 -8.32 -7.50 23.85
C THR A 156 -7.24 -8.42 24.40
N GLY A 157 -6.76 -8.18 25.60
CA GLY A 157 -5.79 -9.03 26.30
C GLY A 157 -6.38 -10.41 26.64
N SER A 158 -7.67 -10.48 27.02
CA SER A 158 -8.37 -11.73 27.30
C SER A 158 -8.58 -12.57 26.02
N LEU A 159 -8.84 -11.95 24.89
CA LEU A 159 -8.96 -12.62 23.58
C LEU A 159 -7.61 -13.20 23.12
N LEU A 160 -6.51 -12.51 23.38
CA LEU A 160 -5.18 -13.02 23.06
C LEU A 160 -4.76 -14.18 23.96
N ASN A 161 -5.10 -14.14 25.24
CA ASN A 161 -4.82 -15.25 26.17
C ASN A 161 -5.62 -16.52 25.84
N ASN A 162 -6.87 -16.39 25.42
CA ASN A 162 -7.69 -17.54 25.03
C ASN A 162 -7.27 -18.18 23.69
N ALA A 163 -6.54 -17.46 22.85
CA ALA A 163 -6.00 -17.99 21.59
C ALA A 163 -4.70 -18.80 21.76
N TRP A 164 -4.13 -18.83 22.99
CA TRP A 164 -2.82 -19.44 23.28
C TRP A 164 -2.90 -20.55 24.34
N THR A 165 -4.03 -21.18 24.56
CA THR A 165 -4.06 -22.44 25.34
C THR A 165 -3.71 -23.59 24.40
N PRO A 166 -2.51 -24.20 24.49
CA PRO A 166 -2.22 -25.44 23.77
C PRO A 166 -3.04 -26.55 24.42
N GLU A 167 -3.76 -27.31 23.60
CA GLU A 167 -4.30 -28.63 23.98
C GLU A 167 -3.18 -29.66 24.21
#